data_117b199a98b1d326bf62bb50e63dc339
#
_entry.id   117b199a98b1d326bf62bb50e63dc339
#
_cell.length_a   1.000
_cell.length_b   1.000
_cell.length_c   1.000
_cell.angle_alpha   90.00
_cell.angle_beta   90.00
_cell.angle_gamma   90.00
#
_symmetry.space_group_name_H-M   'P 1'
#
loop_
_entity.id
_entity.type
_entity.pdbx_description
1 polymer ?
#
loop_
_entity_poly.entity_id
_entity_poly.type
_entity_poly.pdbx_seq_one_letter_code
_entity_poly.pdbx_strand_id
1 'polypeptide(L)'
;GEYFVNYVKEHNDGKARVVELTNAVSTHCQERFVGLHEVIDAANADGCQIEILNKYDSQGNRETAYNAISAVVEPYDYVISDVDNGAMGAVSALQATGNTSVKVLSMGAYGQEPFGMLHNNDVNYLACLNVDAWVLAQFIFDGTISYFEGKDVPTQTNIDLFVVDNSNVEKFWSF
;
A
#
# COMPACT_ATOMS: atom_id res chain seq x y z
N GLY A 1 -3.83 2.85 -6.78
CA GLY A 1 -3.45 2.89 -8.21
C GLY A 1 -3.20 4.31 -8.68
N GLU A 2 -4.22 5.17 -8.70
CA GLU A 2 -4.13 6.54 -9.25
C GLU A 2 -3.00 7.37 -8.62
N TYR A 3 -2.88 7.37 -7.30
CA TYR A 3 -1.78 8.07 -6.62
C TYR A 3 -0.42 7.62 -7.12
N PHE A 4 -0.20 6.31 -7.21
CA PHE A 4 1.06 5.74 -7.68
C PHE A 4 1.37 6.14 -9.13
N VAL A 5 0.40 5.98 -10.03
CA VAL A 5 0.56 6.35 -11.45
C VAL A 5 0.86 7.85 -11.61
N ASN A 6 0.16 8.72 -10.89
CA ASN A 6 0.41 10.15 -10.91
C ASN A 6 1.81 10.47 -10.40
N TYR A 7 2.24 9.83 -9.30
CA TYR A 7 3.60 10.00 -8.78
C TYR A 7 4.67 9.59 -9.82
N VAL A 8 4.48 8.45 -10.49
CA VAL A 8 5.39 7.98 -11.55
C VAL A 8 5.43 8.93 -12.74
N LYS A 9 4.28 9.49 -13.15
CA LYS A 9 4.22 10.50 -14.22
C LYS A 9 5.01 11.77 -13.85
N GLU A 10 4.88 12.22 -12.62
CA GLU A 10 5.51 13.48 -12.15
C GLU A 10 7.01 13.34 -11.88
N HIS A 11 7.47 12.17 -11.42
CA HIS A 11 8.85 12.01 -10.93
C HIS A 11 9.73 11.11 -11.80
N ASN A 12 9.13 10.29 -12.67
CA ASN A 12 9.84 9.30 -13.48
C ASN A 12 9.42 9.28 -14.96
N ASP A 13 8.87 10.39 -15.47
CA ASP A 13 8.42 10.50 -16.86
C ASP A 13 7.49 9.36 -17.30
N GLY A 14 6.66 8.87 -16.41
CA GLY A 14 5.71 7.77 -16.65
C GLY A 14 6.34 6.38 -16.74
N LYS A 15 7.60 6.20 -16.30
CA LYS A 15 8.31 4.91 -16.35
C LYS A 15 8.61 4.39 -14.97
N ALA A 16 8.36 3.11 -14.73
CA ALA A 16 8.67 2.49 -13.45
C ALA A 16 8.82 0.97 -13.59
N ARG A 17 9.70 0.41 -12.77
CA ARG A 17 9.86 -1.04 -12.56
C ARG A 17 9.45 -1.35 -11.13
N VAL A 18 8.48 -2.21 -10.96
CA VAL A 18 7.77 -2.46 -9.69
C VAL A 18 7.98 -3.89 -9.22
N VAL A 19 8.26 -4.05 -7.94
CA VAL A 19 8.21 -5.34 -7.24
C VAL A 19 6.99 -5.33 -6.34
N GLU A 20 6.17 -6.38 -6.40
CA GLU A 20 4.98 -6.56 -5.58
C GLU A 20 5.24 -7.54 -4.44
N LEU A 21 4.80 -7.15 -3.24
CA LEU A 21 4.73 -8.01 -2.06
C LEU A 21 3.27 -8.32 -1.77
N THR A 22 2.88 -9.56 -1.99
CA THR A 22 1.49 -10.02 -1.96
C THR A 22 1.22 -10.93 -0.76
N ASN A 23 -0.05 -11.23 -0.53
CA ASN A 23 -0.51 -12.28 0.37
C ASN A 23 -1.47 -13.20 -0.39
N ALA A 24 -0.94 -14.32 -0.89
CA ALA A 24 -1.65 -15.21 -1.79
C ALA A 24 -2.90 -15.86 -1.18
N VAL A 25 -2.95 -15.99 0.14
CA VAL A 25 -4.10 -16.64 0.85
C VAL A 25 -5.18 -15.63 1.26
N SER A 26 -4.94 -14.34 1.10
CA SER A 26 -5.87 -13.28 1.50
C SER A 26 -6.60 -12.69 0.28
N THR A 27 -7.88 -13.03 0.11
CA THR A 27 -8.69 -12.57 -1.02
C THR A 27 -8.73 -11.04 -1.11
N HIS A 28 -8.97 -10.34 0.00
CA HIS A 28 -9.03 -8.88 0.01
C HIS A 28 -7.68 -8.22 -0.33
N CYS A 29 -6.56 -8.87 -0.01
CA CYS A 29 -5.23 -8.41 -0.42
C CYS A 29 -5.04 -8.58 -1.93
N GLN A 30 -5.51 -9.69 -2.50
CA GLN A 30 -5.46 -9.89 -3.94
C GLN A 30 -6.33 -8.87 -4.70
N GLU A 31 -7.52 -8.54 -4.21
CA GLU A 31 -8.40 -7.54 -4.81
C GLU A 31 -7.76 -6.15 -4.89
N ARG A 32 -6.90 -5.78 -3.93
CA ARG A 32 -6.13 -4.53 -3.97
C ARG A 32 -5.21 -4.47 -5.18
N PHE A 33 -4.56 -5.59 -5.51
CA PHE A 33 -3.70 -5.67 -6.70
C PHE A 33 -4.50 -5.67 -7.99
N VAL A 34 -5.69 -6.27 -8.02
CA VAL A 34 -6.58 -6.16 -9.19
C VAL A 34 -6.85 -4.69 -9.50
N GLY A 35 -7.30 -3.90 -8.54
CA GLY A 35 -7.55 -2.48 -8.73
C GLY A 35 -6.28 -1.66 -9.06
N LEU A 36 -5.12 -2.05 -8.52
CA LEU A 36 -3.84 -1.42 -8.88
C LEU A 36 -3.50 -1.70 -10.36
N HIS A 37 -3.61 -2.96 -10.79
CA HIS A 37 -3.28 -3.36 -12.16
C HIS A 37 -4.20 -2.72 -13.19
N GLU A 38 -5.51 -2.62 -12.93
CA GLU A 38 -6.44 -1.92 -13.82
C GLU A 38 -5.99 -0.48 -14.11
N VAL A 39 -5.53 0.23 -13.08
CA VAL A 39 -5.05 1.62 -13.24
C VAL A 39 -3.70 1.66 -13.95
N ILE A 40 -2.78 0.73 -13.68
CA ILE A 40 -1.50 0.62 -14.36
C ILE A 40 -1.70 0.30 -15.85
N ASP A 41 -2.58 -0.65 -16.18
CA ASP A 41 -2.87 -1.06 -17.54
C ASP A 41 -3.47 0.11 -18.35
N ALA A 42 -4.41 0.86 -17.74
CA ALA A 42 -4.96 2.06 -18.37
C ALA A 42 -3.88 3.14 -18.59
N ALA A 43 -2.98 3.35 -17.63
CA ALA A 43 -1.88 4.31 -17.77
C ALA A 43 -0.89 3.89 -18.86
N ASN A 44 -0.57 2.60 -18.94
CA ASN A 44 0.31 2.06 -19.98
C ASN A 44 -0.33 2.17 -21.37
N ALA A 45 -1.64 1.97 -21.49
CA ALA A 45 -2.37 2.22 -22.74
C ALA A 45 -2.34 3.71 -23.15
N ASP A 46 -2.19 4.63 -22.17
CA ASP A 46 -2.07 6.09 -22.36
C ASP A 46 -0.60 6.56 -22.46
N GLY A 47 0.35 5.64 -22.63
CA GLY A 47 1.74 5.94 -22.95
C GLY A 47 2.73 5.85 -21.79
N CYS A 48 2.32 5.47 -20.59
CA CYS A 48 3.25 5.10 -19.52
C CYS A 48 3.97 3.78 -19.84
N GLN A 49 5.05 3.50 -19.11
CA GLN A 49 5.83 2.27 -19.19
C GLN A 49 6.08 1.76 -17.76
N ILE A 50 5.01 1.27 -17.12
CA ILE A 50 5.07 0.72 -15.76
C ILE A 50 5.08 -0.80 -15.87
N GLU A 51 6.18 -1.42 -15.47
CA GLU A 51 6.43 -2.86 -15.56
C GLU A 51 6.41 -3.50 -14.18
N ILE A 52 5.61 -4.56 -14.01
CA ILE A 52 5.67 -5.40 -12.81
C ILE A 52 6.71 -6.49 -13.05
N LEU A 53 7.87 -6.34 -12.40
CA LEU A 53 9.00 -7.28 -12.56
C LEU A 53 8.75 -8.61 -11.86
N ASN A 54 8.40 -8.55 -10.60
CA ASN A 54 8.26 -9.71 -9.73
C ASN A 54 7.12 -9.54 -8.74
N LYS A 55 6.52 -10.68 -8.37
CA LYS A 55 5.52 -10.79 -7.31
C LYS A 55 6.00 -11.83 -6.31
N TYR A 56 6.18 -11.41 -5.05
CA TYR A 56 6.59 -12.30 -3.97
C TYR A 56 5.47 -12.44 -2.96
N ASP A 57 5.14 -13.68 -2.59
CA ASP A 57 4.20 -13.95 -1.51
C ASP A 57 4.89 -13.71 -0.15
N SER A 58 4.71 -12.51 0.37
CA SER A 58 5.24 -12.14 1.69
C SER A 58 4.39 -12.65 2.85
N GLN A 59 3.18 -13.14 2.56
CA GLN A 59 2.18 -13.57 3.55
C GLN A 59 1.86 -12.48 4.59
N GLY A 60 2.05 -11.20 4.22
CA GLY A 60 1.94 -10.08 5.15
C GLY A 60 2.98 -10.10 6.28
N ASN A 61 4.09 -10.83 6.11
CA ASN A 61 5.12 -11.02 7.11
C ASN A 61 6.36 -10.17 6.80
N ARG A 62 6.87 -9.47 7.83
CA ARG A 62 8.00 -8.54 7.71
C ARG A 62 9.31 -9.24 7.32
N GLU A 63 9.62 -10.36 7.95
CA GLU A 63 10.85 -11.11 7.69
C GLU A 63 10.85 -11.72 6.29
N THR A 64 9.71 -12.30 5.88
CA THR A 64 9.55 -12.85 4.52
C THR A 64 9.71 -11.76 3.47
N ALA A 65 9.11 -10.58 3.68
CA ALA A 65 9.24 -9.43 2.80
C ALA A 65 10.70 -8.91 2.75
N TYR A 66 11.37 -8.80 3.91
CA TYR A 66 12.79 -8.43 3.98
C TYR A 66 13.66 -9.37 3.14
N ASN A 67 13.49 -10.68 3.31
CA ASN A 67 14.25 -11.68 2.59
C ASN A 67 13.97 -11.63 1.07
N ALA A 68 12.71 -11.46 0.69
CA ALA A 68 12.32 -11.34 -0.72
C ALA A 68 12.99 -10.13 -1.38
N ILE A 69 12.90 -8.95 -0.77
CA ILE A 69 13.49 -7.72 -1.31
C ILE A 69 15.02 -7.78 -1.32
N SER A 70 15.64 -8.36 -0.30
CA SER A 70 17.09 -8.56 -0.26
C SER A 70 17.61 -9.49 -1.36
N ALA A 71 16.77 -10.36 -1.90
CA ALA A 71 17.12 -11.29 -2.96
C ALA A 71 16.92 -10.75 -4.38
N VAL A 72 16.29 -9.58 -4.54
CA VAL A 72 16.07 -8.97 -5.86
C VAL A 72 17.38 -8.44 -6.41
N VAL A 73 17.79 -8.96 -7.57
CA VAL A 73 19.05 -8.58 -8.24
C VAL A 73 18.82 -7.56 -9.35
N GLU A 74 17.68 -7.64 -10.02
CA GLU A 74 17.34 -6.73 -11.11
C GLU A 74 17.05 -5.33 -10.57
N PRO A 75 17.46 -4.26 -11.28
CA PRO A 75 17.11 -2.89 -10.88
C PRO A 75 15.59 -2.68 -10.86
N TYR A 76 15.07 -2.03 -9.84
CA TYR A 76 13.67 -1.65 -9.69
C TYR A 76 13.56 -0.28 -8.99
N ASP A 77 12.42 0.37 -9.17
CA ASP A 77 12.19 1.73 -8.70
C ASP A 77 11.23 1.77 -7.52
N TYR A 78 10.30 0.82 -7.48
CA TYR A 78 9.23 0.81 -6.48
C TYR A 78 8.98 -0.59 -5.92
N VAL A 79 8.61 -0.63 -4.63
CA VAL A 79 7.98 -1.79 -4.00
C VAL A 79 6.56 -1.41 -3.60
N ILE A 80 5.59 -2.22 -3.99
CA ILE A 80 4.20 -2.05 -3.55
C ILE A 80 3.80 -3.28 -2.73
N SER A 81 3.41 -3.05 -1.49
CA SER A 81 2.95 -4.10 -0.58
C SER A 81 1.46 -4.01 -0.31
N ASP A 82 0.81 -5.15 -0.21
CA ASP A 82 -0.60 -5.26 0.17
C ASP A 82 -0.89 -4.75 1.58
N VAL A 83 0.07 -4.89 2.50
CA VAL A 83 -0.05 -4.48 3.91
C VAL A 83 1.23 -3.83 4.43
N ASP A 84 1.10 -3.13 5.57
CA ASP A 84 2.18 -2.41 6.24
C ASP A 84 3.39 -3.28 6.62
N ASN A 85 3.17 -4.47 7.19
CA ASN A 85 4.27 -5.34 7.60
C ASN A 85 5.18 -5.73 6.43
N GLY A 86 4.61 -6.03 5.26
CA GLY A 86 5.37 -6.27 4.05
C GLY A 86 6.19 -5.04 3.64
N ALA A 87 5.55 -3.86 3.65
CA ALA A 87 6.22 -2.60 3.34
C ALA A 87 7.36 -2.29 4.32
N MET A 88 7.16 -2.50 5.63
CA MET A 88 8.20 -2.29 6.65
C MET A 88 9.38 -3.26 6.47
N GLY A 89 9.11 -4.49 6.06
CA GLY A 89 10.16 -5.45 5.68
C GLY A 89 10.97 -4.97 4.49
N ALA A 90 10.30 -4.46 3.46
CA ALA A 90 10.97 -3.89 2.28
C ALA A 90 11.84 -2.68 2.63
N VAL A 91 11.30 -1.73 3.40
CA VAL A 91 12.08 -0.55 3.87
C VAL A 91 13.32 -1.00 4.64
N SER A 92 13.17 -1.96 5.55
CA SER A 92 14.30 -2.49 6.32
C SER A 92 15.39 -3.12 5.43
N ALA A 93 15.01 -3.83 4.36
CA ALA A 93 15.94 -4.41 3.40
C ALA A 93 16.69 -3.34 2.60
N LEU A 94 15.99 -2.30 2.15
CA LEU A 94 16.59 -1.18 1.44
C LEU A 94 17.56 -0.40 2.32
N GLN A 95 17.19 -0.13 3.57
CA GLN A 95 18.05 0.56 4.54
C GLN A 95 19.29 -0.25 4.89
N ALA A 96 19.18 -1.57 5.01
CA ALA A 96 20.32 -2.45 5.29
C ALA A 96 21.38 -2.41 4.17
N THR A 97 20.98 -2.13 2.93
CA THR A 97 21.89 -1.98 1.78
C THR A 97 22.26 -0.52 1.47
N GLY A 98 21.71 0.45 2.20
CA GLY A 98 21.90 1.87 1.94
C GLY A 98 21.20 2.34 0.64
N ASN A 99 20.24 1.59 0.12
CA ASN A 99 19.50 1.96 -1.08
C ASN A 99 18.45 3.02 -0.73
N THR A 100 18.66 4.25 -1.16
CA THR A 100 17.76 5.39 -0.93
C THR A 100 16.92 5.76 -2.16
N SER A 101 17.15 5.11 -3.31
CA SER A 101 16.48 5.44 -4.56
C SER A 101 15.11 4.78 -4.70
N VAL A 102 14.94 3.57 -4.17
CA VAL A 102 13.69 2.82 -4.25
C VAL A 102 12.66 3.37 -3.28
N LYS A 103 11.42 3.53 -3.75
CA LYS A 103 10.29 3.95 -2.92
C LYS A 103 9.36 2.79 -2.62
N VAL A 104 8.81 2.78 -1.42
CA VAL A 104 7.91 1.74 -0.92
C VAL A 104 6.53 2.35 -0.67
N LEU A 105 5.49 1.69 -1.18
CA LEU A 105 4.09 2.02 -0.93
C LEU A 105 3.39 0.84 -0.26
N SER A 106 2.44 1.15 0.63
CA SER A 106 1.58 0.15 1.26
C SER A 106 0.11 0.37 0.91
N MET A 107 -0.59 -0.70 0.52
CA MET A 107 -2.03 -0.64 0.25
C MET A 107 -2.88 -0.95 1.50
N GLY A 108 -2.32 -0.79 2.67
CA GLY A 108 -2.98 -0.86 3.96
C GLY A 108 -1.98 -0.65 5.06
N ALA A 109 -2.12 0.41 5.83
CA ALA A 109 -1.23 0.72 6.93
C ALA A 109 -2.00 1.33 8.09
N TYR A 110 -1.60 0.96 9.29
CA TYR A 110 -2.18 1.44 10.53
C TYR A 110 -1.11 1.68 11.58
N GLY A 111 -1.32 2.72 12.38
CA GLY A 111 -0.59 2.91 13.62
C GLY A 111 0.70 3.72 13.49
N GLN A 112 1.47 3.68 14.57
CA GLN A 112 2.58 4.60 14.81
C GLN A 112 3.74 4.44 13.83
N GLU A 113 4.11 3.21 13.46
CA GLU A 113 5.32 2.97 12.70
C GLU A 113 5.23 3.51 11.26
N PRO A 114 4.23 3.13 10.43
CA PRO A 114 4.14 3.66 9.08
C PRO A 114 3.87 5.17 9.05
N PHE A 115 3.05 5.69 9.94
CA PHE A 115 2.80 7.14 10.02
C PHE A 115 4.02 7.89 10.57
N GLY A 116 4.75 7.31 11.52
CA GLY A 116 6.00 7.87 12.01
C GLY A 116 7.08 7.96 10.92
N MET A 117 7.14 6.99 10.03
CA MET A 117 8.04 7.06 8.88
C MET A 117 7.68 8.22 7.95
N LEU A 118 6.39 8.40 7.62
CA LEU A 118 5.94 9.53 6.80
C LEU A 118 6.18 10.87 7.50
N HIS A 119 5.84 10.99 8.78
CA HIS A 119 6.08 12.18 9.59
C HIS A 119 7.57 12.57 9.62
N ASN A 120 8.46 11.59 9.76
CA ASN A 120 9.91 11.81 9.79
C ASN A 120 10.54 11.89 8.38
N ASN A 121 9.74 11.89 7.32
CA ASN A 121 10.21 11.92 5.94
C ASN A 121 11.20 10.78 5.62
N ASP A 122 10.86 9.55 5.99
CA ASP A 122 11.68 8.39 5.67
C ASP A 122 11.96 8.34 4.17
N VAL A 123 13.23 8.14 3.82
CA VAL A 123 13.69 8.26 2.43
C VAL A 123 13.09 7.19 1.51
N ASN A 124 12.74 6.03 2.04
CA ASN A 124 12.20 4.92 1.25
C ASN A 124 10.66 4.83 1.33
N TYR A 125 10.03 5.21 2.44
CA TYR A 125 8.60 5.05 2.62
C TYR A 125 7.82 6.25 2.04
N LEU A 126 7.12 6.04 0.92
CA LEU A 126 6.51 7.10 0.14
C LEU A 126 5.09 7.43 0.58
N ALA A 127 4.25 6.42 0.73
CA ALA A 127 2.84 6.59 1.02
C ALA A 127 2.18 5.30 1.49
N CYS A 128 1.03 5.42 2.13
CA CYS A 128 0.16 4.29 2.42
C CYS A 128 -1.31 4.61 2.14
N LEU A 129 -2.07 3.55 1.83
CA LEU A 129 -3.51 3.61 1.78
C LEU A 129 -4.07 3.32 3.17
N ASN A 130 -4.99 4.13 3.63
CA ASN A 130 -5.61 3.97 4.95
C ASN A 130 -7.13 4.06 4.87
N VAL A 131 -7.78 3.57 5.92
CA VAL A 131 -9.20 3.73 6.20
C VAL A 131 -9.34 4.38 7.57
N ASP A 132 -10.32 5.25 7.73
CA ASP A 132 -10.63 5.78 9.07
C ASP A 132 -11.17 4.65 9.96
N ALA A 133 -10.36 4.27 10.97
CA ALA A 133 -10.69 3.17 11.88
C ALA A 133 -11.97 3.44 12.71
N TRP A 134 -12.26 4.71 13.02
CA TRP A 134 -13.49 5.09 13.70
C TRP A 134 -14.71 4.93 12.81
N VAL A 135 -14.60 5.35 11.55
CA VAL A 135 -15.66 5.16 10.56
C VAL A 135 -15.92 3.66 10.37
N LEU A 136 -14.87 2.86 10.20
CA LEU A 136 -15.00 1.40 10.09
C LEU A 136 -15.68 0.80 11.34
N ALA A 137 -15.24 1.16 12.54
CA ALA A 137 -15.83 0.67 13.80
C ALA A 137 -17.30 1.05 13.91
N GLN A 138 -17.66 2.27 13.54
CA GLN A 138 -19.04 2.76 13.55
C GLN A 138 -19.93 1.96 12.61
N PHE A 139 -19.49 1.72 11.38
CA PHE A 139 -20.25 0.89 10.43
C PHE A 139 -20.49 -0.51 10.97
N ILE A 140 -19.49 -1.15 11.56
CA ILE A 140 -19.62 -2.49 12.15
C ILE A 140 -20.61 -2.46 13.32
N PHE A 141 -20.50 -1.45 14.19
CA PHE A 141 -21.34 -1.32 15.36
C PHE A 141 -22.82 -1.05 14.97
N ASP A 142 -23.06 -0.06 14.13
CA ASP A 142 -24.40 0.33 13.69
C ASP A 142 -25.07 -0.80 12.88
N GLY A 143 -24.33 -1.47 12.02
CA GLY A 143 -24.83 -2.64 11.29
C GLY A 143 -25.21 -3.78 12.23
N THR A 144 -24.39 -4.05 13.24
CA THR A 144 -24.67 -5.09 14.24
C THR A 144 -25.94 -4.77 15.05
N ILE A 145 -26.08 -3.54 15.53
CA ILE A 145 -27.29 -3.11 16.26
C ILE A 145 -28.53 -3.23 15.36
N SER A 146 -28.45 -2.72 14.13
CA SER A 146 -29.55 -2.77 13.17
C SER A 146 -30.01 -4.21 12.91
N TYR A 147 -29.07 -5.14 12.78
CA TYR A 147 -29.39 -6.56 12.62
C TYR A 147 -30.17 -7.12 13.83
N PHE A 148 -29.71 -6.83 15.05
CA PHE A 148 -30.42 -7.30 16.27
C PHE A 148 -31.77 -6.62 16.51
N GLU A 149 -31.97 -5.42 15.98
CA GLU A 149 -33.25 -4.72 15.96
C GLU A 149 -34.21 -5.22 14.88
N GLY A 150 -33.79 -6.18 14.05
CA GLY A 150 -34.61 -6.73 12.97
C GLY A 150 -34.73 -5.78 11.76
N LYS A 151 -33.85 -4.82 11.63
CA LYS A 151 -33.79 -3.92 10.47
C LYS A 151 -33.02 -4.57 9.31
N ASP A 152 -33.30 -4.15 8.11
CA ASP A 152 -32.49 -4.54 6.93
C ASP A 152 -31.08 -3.96 7.04
N VAL A 153 -30.08 -4.82 6.89
CA VAL A 153 -28.66 -4.44 6.89
C VAL A 153 -28.10 -4.72 5.49
N PRO A 154 -27.38 -3.78 4.88
CA PRO A 154 -26.72 -4.02 3.60
C PRO A 154 -25.80 -5.23 3.66
N THR A 155 -25.82 -6.07 2.63
CA THR A 155 -24.90 -7.22 2.51
C THR A 155 -23.46 -6.79 2.23
N GLN A 156 -23.28 -5.56 1.73
CA GLN A 156 -21.98 -4.95 1.46
C GLN A 156 -22.04 -3.45 1.77
N THR A 157 -21.03 -2.94 2.42
CA THR A 157 -20.84 -1.51 2.67
C THR A 157 -19.47 -1.10 2.19
N ASN A 158 -19.41 -0.09 1.34
CA ASN A 158 -18.15 0.48 0.88
C ASN A 158 -17.71 1.59 1.84
N ILE A 159 -16.42 1.60 2.17
CA ILE A 159 -15.81 2.62 3.01
C ILE A 159 -14.75 3.34 2.18
N ASP A 160 -14.74 4.66 2.23
CA ASP A 160 -13.77 5.47 1.51
C ASP A 160 -12.35 5.23 2.06
N LEU A 161 -11.43 4.99 1.14
CA LEU A 161 -10.01 4.89 1.40
C LEU A 161 -9.32 6.19 1.01
N PHE A 162 -8.29 6.55 1.74
CA PHE A 162 -7.51 7.74 1.46
C PHE A 162 -6.01 7.44 1.52
N VAL A 163 -5.24 8.18 0.74
CA VAL A 163 -3.78 8.08 0.75
C VAL A 163 -3.21 8.99 1.82
N VAL A 164 -2.29 8.45 2.60
CA VAL A 164 -1.48 9.19 3.57
C VAL A 164 -0.04 9.20 3.06
N ASP A 165 0.53 10.40 2.96
CA ASP A 165 1.92 10.66 2.63
C ASP A 165 2.47 11.76 3.54
N ASN A 166 3.71 12.19 3.31
CA ASN A 166 4.35 13.21 4.12
C ASN A 166 3.67 14.60 4.05
N SER A 167 2.86 14.87 3.02
CA SER A 167 2.15 16.14 2.86
C SER A 167 0.92 16.26 3.75
N ASN A 168 0.35 15.14 4.18
CA ASN A 168 -0.91 15.11 4.91
C ASN A 168 -0.90 14.28 6.21
N VAL A 169 0.19 13.57 6.51
CA VAL A 169 0.31 12.67 7.68
C VAL A 169 0.03 13.38 9.01
N GLU A 170 0.33 14.67 9.13
CA GLU A 170 0.06 15.47 10.35
C GLU A 170 -1.42 15.46 10.76
N LYS A 171 -2.33 15.26 9.82
CA LYS A 171 -3.78 15.16 10.11
C LYS A 171 -4.13 13.87 10.84
N PHE A 172 -3.29 12.86 10.72
CA PHE A 172 -3.49 11.50 11.23
C PHE A 172 -2.46 11.12 12.29
N TRP A 173 -1.42 11.93 12.45
CA TRP A 173 -0.37 11.76 13.43
C TRP A 173 -0.80 12.36 14.77
N SER A 174 -1.22 11.52 15.71
CA SER A 174 -1.75 11.93 17.02
C SER A 174 -1.06 11.20 18.17
N PHE A 175 0.23 10.95 18.08
CA PHE A 175 0.98 10.20 19.08
C PHE A 175 2.00 11.08 19.80
#